data_f43ed9c30e0c5224f849fbfa92c1cc39
#
_entry.id   f43ed9c30e0c5224f849fbfa92c1cc39
#
_cell.length_a   1.000
_cell.length_b   1.000
_cell.length_c   1.000
_cell.angle_alpha   90.00
_cell.angle_beta   90.00
_cell.angle_gamma   90.00
#
_symmetry.space_group_name_H-M   'P 1'
#
loop_
_entity.id
_entity.type
_entity.pdbx_description
1 polymer ?
#
loop_
_entity_poly.entity_id
_entity_poly.type
_entity_poly.pdbx_seq_one_letter_code
_entity_poly.pdbx_strand_id
1 'polypeptide(L)' 'MFKAGTAVEMTKGYRGVKGVIEAKTDSPFEFYVVKLENGINLIAGPSAFKAQSDSSP' A
#
# COMPACT_ATOMS: atom_id res chain seq x y z
N MET A 1 -7.57 4.20 -7.80
CA MET A 1 -7.04 5.09 -6.79
C MET A 1 -7.32 4.55 -5.41
N PHE A 2 -6.37 4.67 -4.50
CA PHE A 2 -6.50 4.12 -3.17
C PHE A 2 -6.65 5.23 -2.15
N LYS A 3 -7.42 5.00 -1.09
CA LYS A 3 -7.59 5.97 -0.06
C LYS A 3 -6.73 5.66 1.12
N ALA A 4 -6.42 6.66 1.92
CA ALA A 4 -5.73 6.45 3.20
C ALA A 4 -6.55 5.48 4.03
N GLY A 5 -5.89 4.58 4.68
CA GLY A 5 -6.55 3.55 5.49
C GLY A 5 -6.82 2.25 4.74
N THR A 6 -6.57 2.21 3.44
CA THR A 6 -6.78 0.99 2.67
C THR A 6 -5.75 -0.06 3.03
N ALA A 7 -6.18 -1.25 3.37
CA ALA A 7 -5.26 -2.35 3.65
C ALA A 7 -4.74 -2.92 2.34
N VAL A 8 -3.46 -3.19 2.28
CA VAL A 8 -2.80 -3.67 1.06
C VAL A 8 -1.82 -4.77 1.40
N GLU A 9 -1.41 -5.50 0.37
CA GLU A 9 -0.37 -6.50 0.50
C GLU A 9 0.65 -6.23 -0.59
N MET A 10 1.92 -6.16 -0.24
CA MET A 10 2.96 -5.86 -1.20
C MET A 10 3.16 -7.01 -2.17
N THR A 11 3.32 -6.70 -3.44
CA THR A 11 3.56 -7.71 -4.46
C THR A 11 4.95 -7.57 -5.06
N LYS A 12 5.61 -6.41 -4.88
CA LYS A 12 6.97 -6.21 -5.33
C LYS A 12 7.72 -5.56 -4.20
N GLY A 13 8.90 -5.97 -3.90
CA GLY A 13 9.64 -5.50 -2.76
C GLY A 13 8.85 -5.81 -1.51
N TYR A 14 9.37 -6.38 -0.51
CA TYR A 14 8.67 -6.79 0.69
C TYR A 14 7.44 -7.64 0.34
N ARG A 15 7.57 -8.46 -0.71
CA ARG A 15 6.47 -9.21 -1.23
C ARG A 15 5.81 -10.07 -0.15
N GLY A 16 4.52 -10.01 -0.06
CA GLY A 16 3.75 -10.75 0.93
C GLY A 16 3.55 -10.02 2.23
N VAL A 17 4.22 -8.91 2.45
CA VAL A 17 4.06 -8.16 3.69
C VAL A 17 2.82 -7.29 3.57
N LYS A 18 2.03 -7.24 4.60
CA LYS A 18 0.80 -6.46 4.60
C LYS A 18 1.04 -5.08 5.16
N GLY A 19 0.24 -4.16 4.77
CA GLY A 19 0.35 -2.79 5.25
C GLY A 19 -0.92 -2.00 5.04
N VAL A 20 -0.80 -0.71 5.27
CA VAL A 20 -1.93 0.21 5.14
C VAL A 20 -1.43 1.45 4.43
N ILE A 21 -2.24 1.97 3.52
CA ILE A 21 -1.91 3.21 2.85
C ILE A 21 -2.12 4.34 3.84
N GLU A 22 -1.08 5.16 4.05
CA GLU A 22 -1.19 6.29 4.93
C GLU A 22 -1.60 7.53 4.19
N ALA A 23 -1.11 7.74 3.01
CA ALA A 23 -1.42 8.94 2.23
C ALA A 23 -0.97 8.78 0.80
N LYS A 24 -1.50 9.58 -0.09
CA LYS A 24 -1.02 9.66 -1.44
C LYS A 24 0.03 10.77 -1.47
N THR A 25 1.13 10.57 -2.18
CA THR A 25 2.15 11.60 -2.23
C THR A 25 1.70 12.74 -3.10
N ASP A 26 2.29 13.91 -2.88
CA ASP A 26 1.95 15.07 -3.65
C ASP A 26 2.89 15.14 -4.84
N SER A 27 2.66 14.37 -5.83
CA SER A 27 3.51 14.33 -7.00
C SER A 27 2.65 14.08 -8.22
N PRO A 28 3.20 14.30 -9.41
CA PRO A 28 2.43 14.06 -10.64
C PRO A 28 2.19 12.58 -10.89
N PHE A 29 2.88 11.70 -10.15
CA PHE A 29 2.70 10.29 -10.34
C PHE A 29 1.86 9.74 -9.19
N GLU A 30 1.21 8.63 -9.42
CA GLU A 30 0.38 8.05 -8.40
C GLU A 30 1.24 7.19 -7.47
N PHE A 31 1.81 7.80 -6.45
CA PHE A 31 2.56 7.06 -5.46
C PHE A 31 1.89 7.20 -4.12
N TYR A 32 2.08 6.22 -3.26
CA TYR A 32 1.45 6.19 -1.95
C TYR A 32 2.48 5.91 -0.87
N VAL A 33 2.27 6.47 0.30
CA VAL A 33 3.05 6.13 1.48
C VAL A 33 2.36 4.94 2.11
N VAL A 34 3.06 3.83 2.20
CA VAL A 34 2.50 2.60 2.75
C VAL A 34 3.24 2.25 4.01
N LYS A 35 2.51 2.07 5.10
CA LYS A 35 3.10 1.67 6.35
C LYS A 35 2.93 0.16 6.48
N LEU A 36 4.02 -0.56 6.48
CA LEU A 36 3.99 -2.01 6.56
C LEU A 36 3.89 -2.49 7.99
N GLU A 37 3.36 -3.69 8.16
CA GLU A 37 3.16 -4.22 9.50
C GLU A 37 4.48 -4.45 10.24
N ASN A 38 5.60 -4.49 9.54
CA ASN A 38 6.89 -4.63 10.19
C ASN A 38 7.47 -3.29 10.62
N GLY A 39 6.71 -2.21 10.52
CA GLY A 39 7.15 -0.91 10.97
C GLY A 39 7.83 -0.06 9.93
N ILE A 40 8.03 -0.58 8.74
CA ILE A 40 8.69 0.17 7.68
C ILE A 40 7.66 0.98 6.92
N ASN A 41 7.98 2.24 6.63
CA ASN A 41 7.17 3.05 5.74
C ASN A 41 7.89 3.14 4.42
N LEU A 42 7.17 2.99 3.33
CA LEU A 42 7.80 3.11 2.03
C LEU A 42 6.86 3.81 1.06
N ILE A 43 7.41 4.26 -0.04
CA ILE A 43 6.62 4.90 -1.08
C ILE A 43 6.54 3.92 -2.24
N ALA A 44 5.34 3.62 -2.68
CA ALA A 44 5.14 2.62 -3.73
C ALA A 44 4.05 3.04 -4.68
N GLY A 45 4.20 2.66 -5.93
CA GLY A 45 3.15 2.86 -6.93
C GLY A 45 2.11 1.76 -6.85
N PRO A 46 1.00 1.92 -7.52
CA PRO A 46 -0.08 0.95 -7.41
C PRO A 46 0.25 -0.43 -7.98
N SER A 47 1.29 -0.54 -8.78
CA SER A 47 1.66 -1.85 -9.31
C SER A 47 2.50 -2.64 -8.34
N ALA A 48 2.93 -2.04 -7.24
CA ALA A 48 3.78 -2.72 -6.27
C ALA A 48 3.00 -3.34 -5.12
N PHE A 49 1.70 -3.15 -5.08
CA PHE A 49 0.87 -3.74 -4.04
C PHE A 49 -0.53 -3.98 -4.60
N LYS A 50 -1.33 -4.68 -3.85
CA LYS A 50 -2.73 -4.88 -4.21
C LYS A 50 -3.58 -4.66 -2.97
N ALA A 51 -4.80 -4.21 -3.16
CA ALA A 51 -5.72 -4.03 -2.05
C ALA A 51 -6.02 -5.41 -1.44
N GLN A 52 -5.99 -5.50 -0.11
CA GLN A 52 -6.33 -6.73 0.51
C GLN A 52 -7.80 -6.84 0.47
N SER A 53 -8.29 -7.88 -0.09
CA SER A 53 -9.66 -8.11 -0.15
C SER A 53 -10.12 -8.57 1.14
N ASP A 54 -11.02 -7.92 1.77
CA ASP A 54 -11.49 -8.33 2.93
C ASP A 54 -12.51 -9.19 2.77
N SER A 55 -12.66 -9.75 1.89
CA SER A 55 -13.57 -10.61 1.51
C SER A 55 -14.32 -11.21 2.38
N SER A 56 -14.74 -10.69 3.15
CA SER A 56 -15.51 -11.33 3.84
C SER A 56 -16.51 -11.69 3.17
N PRO A 57 -16.82 -12.62 3.07
CA PRO A 57 -17.90 -13.10 2.37
C PRO A 57 -19.15 -12.81 2.89
#